data_d5321a66aa5dc49644a12feef98f6a97
#
_entry.id   d5321a66aa5dc49644a12feef98f6a97
#
_cell.length_a   1.000
_cell.length_b   1.000
_cell.length_c   1.000
_cell.angle_alpha   90.00
_cell.angle_beta   90.00
_cell.angle_gamma   90.00
#
_symmetry.space_group_name_H-M   'P 1'
#
loop_
_entity.id
_entity.type
_entity.pdbx_description
1 polymer ?
#
loop_
_entity_poly.entity_id
_entity_poly.type
_entity_poly.pdbx_seq_one_letter_code
_entity_poly.pdbx_strand_id
1 'polypeptide(L)'
;EAQGYCYWYEHTAQGHTLVVSDDSTCAPAIGSPSEGIRFHGEDGALDEDAITQWHVVQQGTASEVAVSGFDFKQPSPRHFAIRTVLAQGGFARKEVHRYAGHDGFRTTREADRLARRRMEEIEAGSLLYEAHGNHRQAAAGRRFRLLDHFSSTAADKQFLILEVSHEASNNYLQGVDVPATYANRLRCLPR
;
A
#
# COMPACT_ATOMS: atom_id res chain seq x y z
N GLU A 1 -8.40 -10.16 -3.78
CA GLU A 1 -6.96 -10.45 -3.65
C GLU A 1 -6.48 -11.45 -4.72
N ALA A 2 -6.98 -12.70 -4.78
CA ALA A 2 -6.51 -13.72 -5.74
C ALA A 2 -6.59 -13.29 -7.23
N GLN A 3 -7.49 -12.39 -7.57
CA GLN A 3 -7.63 -11.82 -8.91
C GLN A 3 -6.84 -10.53 -9.13
N GLY A 4 -6.15 -10.01 -8.11
CA GLY A 4 -5.37 -8.79 -8.18
C GLY A 4 -6.21 -7.51 -8.12
N TYR A 5 -7.44 -7.58 -7.61
CA TYR A 5 -8.25 -6.39 -7.39
C TYR A 5 -7.83 -5.68 -6.10
N CYS A 6 -7.74 -4.35 -6.16
CA CYS A 6 -7.65 -3.45 -5.01
C CYS A 6 -9.00 -2.75 -4.80
N TYR A 7 -9.26 -2.29 -3.59
CA TYR A 7 -10.48 -1.55 -3.29
C TYR A 7 -10.23 -0.48 -2.22
N TRP A 8 -11.07 0.53 -2.25
CA TRP A 8 -11.13 1.56 -1.21
C TRP A 8 -12.56 2.10 -1.09
N TYR A 9 -12.79 2.89 -0.05
CA TYR A 9 -14.05 3.58 0.13
C TYR A 9 -13.90 5.07 -0.15
N GLU A 10 -14.82 5.63 -0.90
CA GLU A 10 -14.99 7.06 -1.06
C GLU A 10 -16.14 7.54 -0.19
N HIS A 11 -15.84 8.50 0.69
CA HIS A 11 -16.80 9.04 1.64
C HIS A 11 -17.28 10.41 1.19
N THR A 12 -18.59 10.61 1.23
CA THR A 12 -19.27 11.89 0.94
C THR A 12 -20.27 12.20 2.05
N ALA A 13 -20.82 13.42 2.04
CA ALA A 13 -21.88 13.80 2.98
C ALA A 13 -23.16 12.94 2.83
N GLN A 14 -23.36 12.31 1.67
CA GLN A 14 -24.53 11.48 1.34
C GLN A 14 -24.32 9.99 1.61
N GLY A 15 -23.10 9.57 1.94
CA GLY A 15 -22.77 8.17 2.18
C GLY A 15 -21.36 7.79 1.75
N HIS A 16 -21.17 6.50 1.53
CA HIS A 16 -19.89 5.95 1.09
C HIS A 16 -20.09 5.02 -0.10
N THR A 17 -19.10 4.99 -0.97
CA THR A 17 -19.07 4.14 -2.17
C THR A 17 -17.85 3.23 -2.12
N LEU A 18 -18.05 1.93 -2.30
CA LEU A 18 -16.95 0.98 -2.50
C LEU A 18 -16.48 1.09 -3.95
N VAL A 19 -15.22 1.43 -4.15
CA VAL A 19 -14.56 1.42 -5.45
C VAL A 19 -13.68 0.18 -5.54
N VAL A 20 -13.84 -0.59 -6.60
CA VAL A 20 -13.02 -1.78 -6.88
C VAL A 20 -12.32 -1.57 -8.21
N SER A 21 -11.01 -1.79 -8.24
CA SER A 21 -10.18 -1.64 -9.44
C SER A 21 -9.19 -2.78 -9.57
N ASP A 22 -8.83 -3.11 -10.79
CA ASP A 22 -7.71 -4.01 -11.12
C ASP A 22 -6.42 -3.24 -11.43
N ASP A 23 -6.48 -1.91 -11.39
CA ASP A 23 -5.35 -1.01 -11.63
C ASP A 23 -5.22 0.02 -10.50
N SER A 24 -4.19 -0.11 -9.67
CA SER A 24 -3.88 0.85 -8.61
C SER A 24 -3.40 2.21 -9.14
N THR A 25 -3.04 2.30 -10.43
CA THR A 25 -2.59 3.55 -11.04
C THR A 25 -3.72 4.56 -11.25
N CYS A 26 -4.97 4.11 -11.24
CA CYS A 26 -6.15 4.97 -11.34
C CYS A 26 -6.52 5.64 -10.01
N ALA A 27 -5.83 5.35 -8.90
CA ALA A 27 -6.07 5.98 -7.61
C ALA A 27 -6.08 7.52 -7.71
N PRO A 28 -7.13 8.20 -7.23
CA PRO A 28 -7.22 9.65 -7.32
C PRO A 28 -6.18 10.34 -6.42
N ALA A 29 -5.73 11.52 -6.83
CA ALA A 29 -4.81 12.31 -6.04
C ALA A 29 -5.53 12.98 -4.85
N ILE A 30 -4.79 13.25 -3.78
CA ILE A 30 -5.23 14.16 -2.72
C ILE A 30 -5.10 15.58 -3.27
N GLY A 31 -6.18 16.36 -3.19
CA GLY A 31 -6.19 17.73 -3.71
C GLY A 31 -5.98 17.79 -5.22
N SER A 32 -5.30 18.83 -5.69
CA SER A 32 -4.90 18.96 -7.09
C SER A 32 -3.73 18.01 -7.41
N PRO A 33 -3.65 17.44 -8.64
CA PRO A 33 -2.52 16.58 -9.03
C PRO A 33 -1.13 17.24 -8.94
N SER A 34 -1.08 18.56 -8.96
CA SER A 34 0.15 19.36 -8.79
C SER A 34 0.49 19.63 -7.33
N GLU A 35 -0.47 19.46 -6.43
CA GLU A 35 -0.30 19.62 -5.00
C GLU A 35 0.17 18.29 -4.40
N GLY A 36 1.08 18.37 -3.45
CA GLY A 36 1.55 17.24 -2.66
C GLY A 36 1.30 17.50 -1.19
N ILE A 37 1.70 16.55 -0.35
CA ILE A 37 1.76 16.77 1.08
C ILE A 37 3.19 17.19 1.43
N ARG A 38 3.33 18.32 2.11
CA ARG A 38 4.63 18.80 2.57
C ARG A 38 5.14 17.97 3.74
N PHE A 39 6.44 17.78 3.78
CA PHE A 39 7.12 17.28 4.96
C PHE A 39 7.64 18.45 5.77
N HIS A 40 7.20 18.54 7.01
CA HIS A 40 7.74 19.46 8.01
C HIS A 40 8.18 18.62 9.20
N GLY A 41 9.46 18.71 9.58
CA GLY A 41 9.92 18.15 10.85
C GLY A 41 9.14 18.71 12.04
N GLU A 42 9.34 18.12 13.20
CA GLU A 42 8.60 18.48 14.44
C GLU A 42 8.72 19.97 14.85
N ASP A 43 9.72 20.67 14.32
CA ASP A 43 9.94 22.11 14.55
C ASP A 43 9.19 23.02 13.57
N GLY A 44 8.39 22.48 12.65
CA GLY A 44 7.64 23.25 11.67
C GLY A 44 6.39 23.91 12.24
N ALA A 45 5.87 24.92 11.56
CA ALA A 45 4.64 25.61 11.94
C ALA A 45 3.45 24.64 11.96
N LEU A 46 2.77 24.54 13.10
CA LEU A 46 1.63 23.63 13.34
C LEU A 46 0.36 24.00 12.56
N ASP A 47 0.36 25.14 11.84
CA ASP A 47 -0.83 25.68 11.18
C ASP A 47 -1.12 25.08 9.79
N GLU A 48 -0.18 24.32 9.20
CA GLU A 48 -0.37 23.69 7.90
C GLU A 48 -0.54 22.17 8.03
N ASP A 49 -1.42 21.62 7.21
CA ASP A 49 -1.60 20.16 7.08
C ASP A 49 -0.34 19.55 6.44
N ALA A 50 0.43 18.75 7.20
CA ALA A 50 1.74 18.24 6.79
C ALA A 50 2.00 16.81 7.31
N ILE A 51 3.05 16.21 6.78
CA ILE A 51 3.68 15.00 7.34
C ILE A 51 4.86 15.47 8.21
N THR A 52 4.88 15.04 9.47
CA THR A 52 5.92 15.39 10.44
C THR A 52 6.98 14.33 10.62
N GLN A 53 6.61 13.05 10.39
CA GLN A 53 7.53 11.92 10.47
C GLN A 53 7.35 11.03 9.25
N TRP A 54 8.48 10.53 8.72
CA TRP A 54 8.51 9.66 7.54
C TRP A 54 9.52 8.54 7.75
N HIS A 55 9.06 7.32 7.77
CA HIS A 55 9.87 6.13 8.01
C HIS A 55 9.79 5.16 6.85
N VAL A 56 10.92 4.58 6.50
CA VAL A 56 11.01 3.49 5.51
C VAL A 56 10.96 2.17 6.27
N VAL A 57 10.02 1.31 5.91
CA VAL A 57 9.89 -0.04 6.46
C VAL A 57 10.22 -1.03 5.35
N GLN A 58 11.37 -1.66 5.46
CA GLN A 58 11.81 -2.68 4.51
C GLN A 58 11.82 -4.06 5.18
N GLN A 59 11.16 -5.02 4.54
CA GLN A 59 11.07 -6.38 5.03
C GLN A 59 11.71 -7.36 4.04
N GLY A 60 12.46 -8.33 4.56
CA GLY A 60 12.94 -9.45 3.76
C GLY A 60 11.77 -10.37 3.40
N THR A 61 11.46 -10.47 2.13
CA THR A 61 10.35 -11.26 1.59
C THR A 61 10.83 -12.52 0.86
N ALA A 62 9.89 -13.35 0.41
CA ALA A 62 10.22 -14.49 -0.43
C ALA A 62 10.77 -14.02 -1.78
N SER A 63 11.75 -14.75 -2.29
CA SER A 63 12.39 -14.48 -3.57
C SER A 63 11.81 -15.31 -4.73
N GLU A 64 10.98 -16.28 -4.41
CA GLU A 64 10.36 -17.17 -5.38
C GLU A 64 8.97 -17.61 -4.90
N VAL A 65 8.01 -17.62 -5.81
CA VAL A 65 6.68 -18.19 -5.60
C VAL A 65 6.51 -19.36 -6.54
N ALA A 66 6.23 -20.52 -5.97
CA ALA A 66 5.88 -21.72 -6.70
C ALA A 66 4.40 -22.04 -6.48
N VAL A 67 3.68 -22.29 -7.57
CA VAL A 67 2.28 -22.69 -7.53
C VAL A 67 2.16 -24.09 -8.14
N SER A 68 1.49 -24.99 -7.46
CA SER A 68 1.17 -26.32 -7.97
C SER A 68 -0.33 -26.57 -7.97
N GLY A 69 -0.78 -27.37 -8.91
CA GLY A 69 -2.17 -27.77 -9.02
C GLY A 69 -2.28 -29.20 -9.50
N PHE A 70 -3.41 -29.81 -9.29
CA PHE A 70 -3.72 -31.16 -9.73
C PHE A 70 -5.01 -31.16 -10.54
N ASP A 71 -4.96 -31.70 -11.74
CA ASP A 71 -6.12 -31.93 -12.59
C ASP A 71 -6.36 -33.45 -12.69
N PHE A 72 -7.51 -33.90 -12.18
CA PHE A 72 -7.86 -35.32 -12.19
C PHE A 72 -8.04 -35.88 -13.63
N LYS A 73 -8.27 -35.03 -14.62
CA LYS A 73 -8.37 -35.40 -16.04
C LYS A 73 -6.99 -35.52 -16.69
N GLN A 74 -6.00 -34.85 -16.12
CA GLN A 74 -4.60 -34.89 -16.54
C GLN A 74 -3.72 -34.98 -15.30
N PRO A 75 -3.52 -36.18 -14.76
CA PRO A 75 -2.92 -36.39 -13.43
C PRO A 75 -1.42 -36.09 -13.34
N SER A 76 -0.82 -35.50 -14.37
CA SER A 76 0.55 -35.02 -14.30
C SER A 76 0.62 -33.78 -13.40
N PRO A 77 1.50 -33.76 -12.37
CA PRO A 77 1.64 -32.61 -11.50
C PRO A 77 2.10 -31.40 -12.32
N ARG A 78 1.39 -30.29 -12.17
CA ARG A 78 1.73 -29.02 -12.80
C ARG A 78 2.39 -28.14 -11.74
N HIS A 79 3.58 -27.69 -12.04
CA HIS A 79 4.37 -26.84 -11.16
C HIS A 79 4.84 -25.62 -11.94
N PHE A 80 4.59 -24.42 -11.39
CA PHE A 80 5.01 -23.15 -11.96
C PHE A 80 5.67 -22.31 -10.88
N ALA A 81 6.85 -21.77 -11.19
CA ALA A 81 7.58 -20.91 -10.27
C ALA A 81 7.94 -19.60 -10.94
N ILE A 82 7.79 -18.51 -10.20
CA ILE A 82 8.18 -17.16 -10.61
C ILE A 82 9.08 -16.58 -9.55
N ARG A 83 10.18 -15.98 -10.00
CA ARG A 83 11.16 -15.29 -9.15
C ARG A 83 10.87 -13.80 -9.12
N THR A 84 11.18 -13.20 -7.97
CA THR A 84 11.17 -11.75 -7.83
C THR A 84 12.20 -11.10 -8.76
N VAL A 85 11.84 -9.93 -9.25
CA VAL A 85 12.75 -9.03 -9.98
C VAL A 85 13.44 -8.04 -9.05
N LEU A 86 13.00 -7.97 -7.78
CA LEU A 86 13.58 -7.07 -6.79
C LEU A 86 14.91 -7.60 -6.25
N ALA A 87 15.86 -6.69 -6.07
CA ALA A 87 17.14 -7.02 -5.46
C ALA A 87 16.93 -7.30 -3.96
N GLN A 88 17.16 -8.55 -3.55
CA GLN A 88 17.00 -9.00 -2.16
C GLN A 88 18.27 -8.85 -1.31
N GLY A 89 19.31 -8.19 -1.85
CA GLY A 89 20.59 -8.09 -1.18
C GLY A 89 21.26 -9.47 -1.00
N GLY A 90 21.94 -9.67 0.13
CA GLY A 90 22.65 -10.92 0.47
C GLY A 90 21.78 -11.97 1.17
N PHE A 91 20.46 -11.84 1.18
CA PHE A 91 19.58 -12.80 1.86
C PHE A 91 19.49 -14.12 1.09
N ALA A 92 19.41 -15.22 1.86
CA ALA A 92 19.18 -16.53 1.29
C ALA A 92 17.84 -16.58 0.52
N ARG A 93 17.82 -17.32 -0.58
CA ARG A 93 16.59 -17.55 -1.34
C ARG A 93 15.53 -18.19 -0.46
N LYS A 94 14.33 -17.61 -0.46
CA LYS A 94 13.16 -18.14 0.23
C LYS A 94 12.07 -18.39 -0.81
N GLU A 95 11.59 -19.62 -0.88
CA GLU A 95 10.48 -20.01 -1.73
C GLU A 95 9.19 -20.08 -0.91
N VAL A 96 8.11 -19.55 -1.46
CA VAL A 96 6.75 -19.78 -0.98
C VAL A 96 6.05 -20.71 -1.95
N HIS A 97 5.77 -21.91 -1.49
CA HIS A 97 5.00 -22.88 -2.27
C HIS A 97 3.53 -22.84 -1.90
N ARG A 98 2.66 -22.77 -2.91
CA ARG A 98 1.21 -22.79 -2.73
C ARG A 98 0.57 -23.86 -3.59
N TYR A 99 -0.15 -24.76 -2.94
CA TYR A 99 -1.04 -25.69 -3.62
C TYR A 99 -2.39 -25.02 -3.92
N ALA A 100 -2.72 -24.88 -5.20
CA ALA A 100 -3.93 -24.17 -5.64
C ALA A 100 -5.17 -25.09 -5.73
N GLY A 101 -5.05 -26.36 -5.38
CA GLY A 101 -6.13 -27.33 -5.48
C GLY A 101 -6.38 -27.84 -6.91
N HIS A 102 -7.47 -28.59 -7.09
CA HIS A 102 -7.85 -29.16 -8.38
C HIS A 102 -8.45 -28.12 -9.36
N ASP A 103 -9.03 -27.04 -8.83
CA ASP A 103 -9.63 -25.96 -9.63
C ASP A 103 -8.78 -24.68 -9.68
N GLY A 104 -7.59 -24.73 -9.12
CA GLY A 104 -6.75 -23.53 -8.94
C GLY A 104 -6.30 -22.89 -10.25
N PHE A 105 -6.02 -23.70 -11.26
CA PHE A 105 -5.76 -23.27 -12.63
C PHE A 105 -5.89 -24.45 -13.60
N ARG A 106 -6.39 -24.16 -14.80
CA ARG A 106 -6.60 -25.17 -15.85
C ARG A 106 -5.54 -25.10 -16.93
N THR A 107 -4.94 -23.94 -17.13
CA THR A 107 -3.97 -23.69 -18.19
C THR A 107 -2.66 -23.19 -17.62
N THR A 108 -1.55 -23.38 -18.34
CA THR A 108 -0.25 -22.80 -18.04
C THR A 108 -0.30 -21.28 -17.88
N ARG A 109 -1.11 -20.61 -18.73
CA ARG A 109 -1.27 -19.16 -18.68
C ARG A 109 -1.96 -18.70 -17.40
N GLU A 110 -2.94 -19.45 -16.90
CA GLU A 110 -3.60 -19.14 -15.63
C GLU A 110 -2.64 -19.34 -14.44
N ALA A 111 -1.85 -20.42 -14.47
CA ALA A 111 -0.85 -20.69 -13.45
C ALA A 111 0.23 -19.59 -13.40
N ASP A 112 0.77 -19.18 -14.55
CA ASP A 112 1.73 -18.09 -14.66
C ASP A 112 1.16 -16.79 -14.10
N ARG A 113 -0.07 -16.45 -14.47
CA ARG A 113 -0.76 -15.26 -13.96
C ARG A 113 -1.00 -15.31 -12.46
N LEU A 114 -1.36 -16.48 -11.92
CA LEU A 114 -1.56 -16.65 -10.47
C LEU A 114 -0.23 -16.49 -9.72
N ALA A 115 0.85 -17.11 -10.21
CA ALA A 115 2.16 -17.03 -9.60
C ALA A 115 2.71 -15.59 -9.64
N ARG A 116 2.53 -14.85 -10.75
CA ARG A 116 2.92 -13.43 -10.86
C ARG A 116 2.21 -12.57 -9.84
N ARG A 117 0.88 -12.67 -9.75
CA ARG A 117 0.10 -11.89 -8.79
C ARG A 117 0.49 -12.16 -7.35
N ARG A 118 0.82 -13.40 -7.04
CA ARG A 118 1.31 -13.75 -5.71
C ARG A 118 2.70 -13.18 -5.45
N MET A 119 3.56 -13.14 -6.45
CA MET A 119 4.86 -12.50 -6.32
C MET A 119 4.72 -10.99 -6.14
N GLU A 120 3.88 -10.34 -6.94
CA GLU A 120 3.57 -8.90 -6.83
C GLU A 120 2.98 -8.53 -5.46
N GLU A 121 2.10 -9.37 -4.90
CA GLU A 121 1.56 -9.20 -3.54
C GLU A 121 2.67 -9.23 -2.47
N ILE A 122 3.61 -10.16 -2.60
CA ILE A 122 4.74 -10.29 -1.69
C ILE A 122 5.71 -9.11 -1.86
N GLU A 123 5.99 -8.74 -3.09
CA GLU A 123 6.86 -7.59 -3.43
C GLU A 123 6.29 -6.27 -2.91
N ALA A 124 4.98 -6.06 -3.03
CA ALA A 124 4.31 -4.88 -2.51
C ALA A 124 4.50 -4.71 -0.99
N GLY A 125 4.57 -5.83 -0.25
CA GLY A 125 4.85 -5.82 1.19
C GLY A 125 6.32 -5.61 1.57
N SER A 126 7.26 -5.67 0.59
CA SER A 126 8.70 -5.62 0.87
C SER A 126 9.20 -4.23 1.24
N LEU A 127 8.60 -3.19 0.68
CA LEU A 127 8.97 -1.80 0.90
C LEU A 127 7.72 -0.97 1.14
N LEU A 128 7.56 -0.53 2.38
CA LEU A 128 6.47 0.31 2.82
C LEU A 128 7.01 1.60 3.43
N TYR A 129 6.17 2.60 3.50
CA TYR A 129 6.47 3.85 4.17
C TYR A 129 5.39 4.11 5.22
N GLU A 130 5.83 4.47 6.42
CA GLU A 130 4.98 4.88 7.51
C GLU A 130 5.19 6.37 7.76
N ALA A 131 4.09 7.10 7.82
CA ALA A 131 4.10 8.53 8.03
C ALA A 131 3.20 8.91 9.21
N HIS A 132 3.59 9.94 9.94
CA HIS A 132 2.75 10.62 10.91
C HIS A 132 2.55 12.05 10.48
N GLY A 133 1.37 12.60 10.71
CA GLY A 133 1.04 13.96 10.35
C GLY A 133 -0.34 14.38 10.81
N ASN A 134 -0.83 15.46 10.21
CA ASN A 134 -2.13 16.04 10.51
C ASN A 134 -2.96 16.34 9.24
N HIS A 135 -2.59 15.76 8.09
CA HIS A 135 -3.23 16.08 6.82
C HIS A 135 -4.66 15.50 6.75
N ARG A 136 -5.67 16.37 6.87
CA ARG A 136 -7.09 16.00 7.03
C ARG A 136 -7.72 15.32 5.82
N GLN A 137 -7.15 15.52 4.63
CA GLN A 137 -7.65 14.90 3.39
C GLN A 137 -7.01 13.53 3.09
N ALA A 138 -6.12 13.05 3.98
CA ALA A 138 -5.53 11.73 3.81
C ALA A 138 -6.61 10.65 3.90
N ALA A 139 -6.67 9.78 2.90
CA ALA A 139 -7.61 8.66 2.86
C ALA A 139 -6.98 7.46 2.13
N ALA A 140 -7.34 6.26 2.54
CA ALA A 140 -6.94 5.04 1.85
C ALA A 140 -7.41 5.07 0.39
N GLY A 141 -6.59 4.53 -0.52
CA GLY A 141 -6.86 4.55 -1.96
C GLY A 141 -6.57 5.90 -2.63
N ARG A 142 -5.98 6.86 -1.93
CA ARG A 142 -5.54 8.14 -2.49
C ARG A 142 -4.03 8.12 -2.72
N ARG A 143 -3.59 8.87 -3.73
CA ARG A 143 -2.16 9.09 -4.00
C ARG A 143 -1.77 10.52 -3.69
N PHE A 144 -0.52 10.71 -3.29
CA PHE A 144 0.06 12.02 -3.07
C PHE A 144 1.53 12.06 -3.50
N ARG A 145 2.08 13.26 -3.65
CA ARG A 145 3.50 13.51 -3.83
C ARG A 145 4.06 14.08 -2.52
N LEU A 146 5.16 13.50 -2.03
CA LEU A 146 5.84 14.01 -0.85
C LEU A 146 6.73 15.19 -1.26
N LEU A 147 6.49 16.36 -0.69
CA LEU A 147 7.23 17.59 -0.96
C LEU A 147 8.18 17.92 0.19
N ASP A 148 9.24 18.63 -0.12
CA ASP A 148 10.18 19.24 0.82
C ASP A 148 10.88 18.25 1.77
N HIS A 149 10.88 16.95 1.45
CA HIS A 149 11.60 15.96 2.24
C HIS A 149 13.10 16.03 1.96
N PHE A 150 13.92 16.01 3.01
CA PHE A 150 15.38 16.12 2.92
C PHE A 150 16.07 14.95 2.18
N SER A 151 15.44 13.79 2.14
CA SER A 151 15.98 12.64 1.42
C SER A 151 15.60 12.66 -0.05
N SER A 152 16.58 12.68 -0.95
CA SER A 152 16.36 12.60 -2.39
C SER A 152 15.67 11.31 -2.86
N THR A 153 15.65 10.28 -2.01
CA THR A 153 14.96 9.02 -2.32
C THR A 153 13.46 9.08 -2.11
N ALA A 154 12.98 10.04 -1.32
CA ALA A 154 11.56 10.23 -0.99
C ALA A 154 10.98 11.54 -1.56
N ALA A 155 11.80 12.58 -1.68
CA ALA A 155 11.37 13.88 -2.18
C ALA A 155 10.79 13.77 -3.60
N ASP A 156 9.67 14.45 -3.82
CA ASP A 156 8.95 14.51 -5.11
C ASP A 156 8.44 13.17 -5.66
N LYS A 157 8.56 12.08 -4.91
CA LYS A 157 8.00 10.79 -5.29
C LYS A 157 6.52 10.70 -4.98
N GLN A 158 5.84 9.86 -5.76
CA GLN A 158 4.44 9.55 -5.54
C GLN A 158 4.28 8.33 -4.67
N PHE A 159 3.29 8.40 -3.79
CA PHE A 159 2.94 7.34 -2.87
C PHE A 159 1.44 7.07 -2.94
N LEU A 160 1.06 5.80 -2.79
CA LEU A 160 -0.31 5.35 -2.63
C LEU A 160 -0.57 5.06 -1.16
N ILE A 161 -1.60 5.64 -0.59
CA ILE A 161 -2.02 5.40 0.79
C ILE A 161 -2.81 4.09 0.83
N LEU A 162 -2.30 3.11 1.57
CA LEU A 162 -2.97 1.83 1.81
C LEU A 162 -3.92 1.91 3.00
N GLU A 163 -3.46 2.57 4.06
CA GLU A 163 -4.14 2.61 5.35
C GLU A 163 -3.96 3.98 5.99
N VAL A 164 -5.01 4.45 6.64
CA VAL A 164 -4.99 5.67 7.44
C VAL A 164 -5.64 5.38 8.78
N SER A 165 -4.96 5.78 9.86
CA SER A 165 -5.52 5.83 11.20
C SER A 165 -5.65 7.28 11.61
N HIS A 166 -6.85 7.71 12.01
CA HIS A 166 -7.13 9.07 12.46
C HIS A 166 -7.35 9.08 13.97
N GLU A 167 -6.72 10.03 14.63
CA GLU A 167 -6.91 10.30 16.05
C GLU A 167 -7.29 11.77 16.21
N ALA A 168 -8.43 12.02 16.88
CA ALA A 168 -8.92 13.37 17.06
C ALA A 168 -9.53 13.56 18.45
N SER A 169 -9.29 14.71 19.04
CA SER A 169 -9.92 15.15 20.29
C SER A 169 -10.51 16.53 20.09
N ASN A 170 -11.76 16.72 20.50
CA ASN A 170 -12.39 18.03 20.53
C ASN A 170 -12.53 18.53 21.98
N ASN A 171 -12.64 19.83 22.12
CA ASN A 171 -12.75 20.50 23.41
C ASN A 171 -14.19 20.96 23.75
N TYR A 172 -15.19 20.48 23.00
CA TYR A 172 -16.55 21.02 23.05
C TYR A 172 -17.24 20.89 24.42
N LEU A 173 -16.95 19.82 25.17
CA LEU A 173 -17.62 19.55 26.45
C LEU A 173 -16.75 19.82 27.70
N GLN A 174 -15.50 20.22 27.54
CA GLN A 174 -14.55 20.22 28.66
C GLN A 174 -14.54 21.54 29.44
N GLY A 175 -15.17 22.61 29.00
CA GLY A 175 -15.25 23.89 29.74
C GLY A 175 -13.91 24.52 30.15
N VAL A 176 -12.82 23.98 29.63
CA VAL A 176 -11.43 24.39 29.89
C VAL A 176 -10.78 24.66 28.54
N ASP A 177 -9.86 25.58 28.49
CA ASP A 177 -9.04 25.91 27.30
C ASP A 177 -8.09 24.75 26.91
N VAL A 178 -8.66 23.59 26.61
CA VAL A 178 -7.89 22.47 26.06
C VAL A 178 -7.99 22.57 24.53
N PRO A 179 -6.89 22.68 23.80
CA PRO A 179 -6.93 22.76 22.34
C PRO A 179 -7.47 21.46 21.74
N ALA A 180 -8.26 21.58 20.69
CA ALA A 180 -8.62 20.43 19.86
C ALA A 180 -7.36 19.88 19.17
N THR A 181 -7.23 18.57 19.14
CA THR A 181 -6.07 17.89 18.52
C THR A 181 -6.54 17.00 17.37
N TYR A 182 -5.71 16.91 16.36
CA TYR A 182 -5.88 15.96 15.28
C TYR A 182 -4.53 15.44 14.80
N ALA A 183 -4.42 14.16 14.66
CA ALA A 183 -3.26 13.48 14.09
C ALA A 183 -3.70 12.31 13.21
N ASN A 184 -2.84 11.91 12.30
CA ASN A 184 -3.02 10.69 11.54
C ASN A 184 -1.71 9.92 11.35
N ARG A 185 -1.88 8.63 11.09
CA ARG A 185 -0.83 7.72 10.67
C ARG A 185 -1.19 7.15 9.33
N LEU A 186 -0.23 7.15 8.42
CA LEU A 186 -0.39 6.66 7.05
C LEU A 186 0.53 5.48 6.83
N ARG A 187 0.05 4.50 6.08
CA ARG A 187 0.87 3.43 5.55
C ARG A 187 0.80 3.48 4.04
N CYS A 188 1.95 3.60 3.39
CA CYS A 188 2.03 3.95 1.98
C CYS A 188 2.91 2.99 1.20
N LEU A 189 2.58 2.83 -0.09
CA LEU A 189 3.42 2.18 -1.10
C LEU A 189 4.11 3.24 -1.97
N PRO A 190 5.36 3.04 -2.36
CA PRO A 190 5.98 3.83 -3.42
C PRO A 190 5.30 3.51 -4.76
N ARG A 191 5.23 4.50 -5.64
CA ARG A 191 4.65 4.37 -6.97
C ARG A 191 5.69 4.58 -8.06
#